data_fddba694fd3ff712fad1ede5bc0c0044
#
_entry.id   fddba694fd3ff712fad1ede5bc0c0044
#
_cell.length_a   1.000
_cell.length_b   1.000
_cell.length_c   1.000
_cell.angle_alpha   90.00
_cell.angle_beta   90.00
_cell.angle_gamma   90.00
#
_symmetry.space_group_name_H-M   'P 1'
#
loop_
_entity.id
_entity.type
_entity.pdbx_description
1 polymer ?
#
loop_
_entity_poly.entity_id
_entity_poly.type
_entity_poly.pdbx_seq_one_letter_code
_entity_poly.pdbx_strand_id
1 'polypeptide(L)'
;MVPNNMGWQLELTRKDIRRSEEYFRLHNFLVSETATGNISRQETVSMIPPLLLDVQPHHKVIDLCAAPGSKTAQLIETLHGDEAIPAGFVVANDIDNSRCYMLVHQAKRLNSPCCIITNHDASNMPNFMVRGDDETLKPLKFDRVLCDVPCTGDGTLRKNADIWAKWNPGHANNLHGVQYRVLKRGLELLAVGGRLVYSTCSLNPVENEAVIQRMLLDAKGTLELIDVSDSLKGLKYRPGLQQWKAVSKEQEAIFEKTVTPGDDNKSFGLEKCIRILPQDGNTGGFFVSVLVQKIHASVGGRIAR
;
A
#
# COMPACT_ATOMS: atom_id res chain seq x y z
N MET A 1 14.47 -2.01 -12.20
CA MET A 1 13.25 -1.96 -11.39
C MET A 1 13.58 -1.91 -9.88
N VAL A 2 14.42 -2.77 -9.37
CA VAL A 2 14.95 -2.64 -8.00
C VAL A 2 16.34 -2.02 -8.09
N PRO A 3 16.61 -0.91 -7.40
CA PRO A 3 17.92 -0.26 -7.44
C PRO A 3 19.03 -1.21 -6.94
N ASN A 4 20.26 -1.00 -7.44
CA ASN A 4 21.48 -1.67 -6.95
C ASN A 4 21.51 -3.20 -7.05
N ASN A 5 20.81 -3.80 -8.03
CA ASN A 5 20.77 -5.26 -8.22
C ASN A 5 20.30 -6.06 -6.99
N MET A 6 19.48 -5.48 -6.13
CA MET A 6 18.94 -6.16 -4.94
C MET A 6 17.71 -7.01 -5.24
N GLY A 7 17.21 -7.02 -6.47
CA GLY A 7 16.04 -7.81 -6.87
C GLY A 7 16.32 -8.66 -8.10
N TRP A 8 15.90 -9.92 -8.04
CA TRP A 8 16.02 -10.90 -9.10
C TRP A 8 14.64 -11.46 -9.45
N GLN A 9 14.35 -11.58 -10.73
CA GLN A 9 13.12 -12.20 -11.21
C GLN A 9 13.46 -13.50 -11.94
N LEU A 10 12.76 -14.58 -11.57
CA LEU A 10 12.86 -15.89 -12.21
C LEU A 10 11.52 -16.23 -12.85
N GLU A 11 11.55 -16.56 -14.15
CA GLU A 11 10.38 -17.01 -14.90
C GLU A 11 10.32 -18.54 -14.86
N LEU A 12 10.01 -19.12 -13.69
CA LEU A 12 9.88 -20.56 -13.48
C LEU A 12 8.48 -20.92 -13.01
N THR A 13 7.90 -21.96 -13.63
CA THR A 13 6.66 -22.53 -13.16
C THR A 13 6.92 -23.62 -12.09
N ARG A 14 5.90 -23.93 -11.29
CA ARG A 14 5.98 -25.06 -10.32
C ARG A 14 6.31 -26.39 -10.99
N LYS A 15 5.93 -26.56 -12.27
CA LYS A 15 6.25 -27.77 -13.04
C LYS A 15 7.72 -27.84 -13.41
N ASP A 16 8.32 -26.70 -13.79
CA ASP A 16 9.73 -26.61 -14.14
C ASP A 16 10.60 -26.97 -12.93
N ILE A 17 10.28 -26.40 -11.77
CA ILE A 17 11.00 -26.67 -10.51
C ILE A 17 10.98 -28.17 -10.16
N ARG A 18 9.85 -28.87 -10.39
CA ARG A 18 9.72 -30.30 -10.07
C ARG A 18 10.39 -31.23 -11.08
N ARG A 19 10.69 -30.76 -12.28
CA ARG A 19 11.24 -31.57 -13.38
C ARG A 19 12.75 -31.54 -13.50
N SER A 20 13.40 -30.55 -12.89
CA SER A 20 14.85 -30.36 -12.95
C SER A 20 15.45 -30.45 -11.55
N GLU A 21 16.48 -31.30 -11.40
CA GLU A 21 17.22 -31.43 -10.13
C GLU A 21 17.90 -30.10 -9.75
N GLU A 22 18.41 -29.35 -10.73
CA GLU A 22 19.03 -28.06 -10.51
C GLU A 22 18.05 -27.01 -9.97
N TYR A 23 16.84 -26.95 -10.54
CA TYR A 23 15.79 -26.07 -10.06
C TYR A 23 15.23 -26.50 -8.69
N PHE A 24 15.25 -27.78 -8.41
CA PHE A 24 14.88 -28.30 -7.09
C PHE A 24 15.92 -27.88 -6.03
N ARG A 25 17.22 -27.95 -6.35
CA ARG A 25 18.29 -27.44 -5.47
C ARG A 25 18.16 -25.94 -5.25
N LEU A 26 17.94 -25.16 -6.31
CA LEU A 26 17.67 -23.72 -6.20
C LEU A 26 16.45 -23.43 -5.34
N HIS A 27 15.38 -24.19 -5.51
CA HIS A 27 14.15 -24.04 -4.69
C HIS A 27 14.43 -24.27 -3.21
N ASN A 28 15.15 -25.36 -2.86
CA ASN A 28 15.52 -25.66 -1.47
C ASN A 28 16.42 -24.59 -0.88
N PHE A 29 17.38 -24.10 -1.64
CA PHE A 29 18.22 -22.96 -1.25
C PHE A 29 17.34 -21.73 -0.94
N LEU A 30 16.45 -21.34 -1.83
CA LEU A 30 15.55 -20.20 -1.62
C LEU A 30 14.62 -20.40 -0.42
N VAL A 31 14.19 -21.64 -0.14
CA VAL A 31 13.37 -21.94 1.06
C VAL A 31 14.20 -21.75 2.33
N SER A 32 15.40 -22.30 2.36
CA SER A 32 16.32 -22.18 3.51
C SER A 32 16.68 -20.73 3.79
N GLU A 33 17.13 -19.99 2.78
CA GLU A 33 17.53 -18.58 2.92
C GLU A 33 16.35 -17.66 3.23
N THR A 34 15.15 -18.00 2.76
CA THR A 34 13.93 -17.28 3.17
C THR A 34 13.60 -17.51 4.64
N ALA A 35 13.81 -18.74 5.14
CA ALA A 35 13.54 -19.08 6.54
C ALA A 35 14.51 -18.38 7.50
N THR A 36 15.74 -18.13 7.07
CA THR A 36 16.79 -17.42 7.85
C THR A 36 16.71 -15.89 7.74
N GLY A 37 15.83 -15.37 6.85
CA GLY A 37 15.68 -13.92 6.63
C GLY A 37 16.68 -13.32 5.62
N ASN A 38 17.59 -14.12 5.06
CA ASN A 38 18.60 -13.64 4.11
C ASN A 38 18.00 -13.27 2.73
N ILE A 39 16.86 -13.87 2.37
CA ILE A 39 16.17 -13.63 1.10
C ILE A 39 14.68 -13.42 1.36
N SER A 40 14.10 -12.37 0.81
CA SER A 40 12.64 -12.16 0.75
C SER A 40 12.11 -12.54 -0.63
N ARG A 41 11.00 -13.28 -0.66
CA ARG A 41 10.27 -13.61 -1.90
C ARG A 41 8.97 -12.83 -1.96
N GLN A 42 8.83 -12.01 -2.98
CA GLN A 42 7.69 -11.12 -3.12
C GLN A 42 7.29 -11.01 -4.59
N GLU A 43 6.01 -10.79 -4.86
CA GLU A 43 5.53 -10.45 -6.20
C GLU A 43 6.04 -9.08 -6.63
N THR A 44 6.47 -8.95 -7.87
CA THR A 44 7.10 -7.73 -8.39
C THR A 44 6.28 -6.46 -8.13
N VAL A 45 4.98 -6.49 -8.44
CA VAL A 45 4.10 -5.31 -8.25
C VAL A 45 3.87 -4.97 -6.78
N SER A 46 3.95 -5.97 -5.90
CA SER A 46 3.83 -5.77 -4.45
C SER A 46 5.04 -5.05 -3.85
N MET A 47 6.19 -5.03 -4.54
CA MET A 47 7.38 -4.30 -4.10
C MET A 47 7.29 -2.79 -4.33
N ILE A 48 6.40 -2.34 -5.19
CA ILE A 48 6.36 -0.95 -5.67
C ILE A 48 5.91 0.04 -4.59
N PRO A 49 4.82 -0.19 -3.83
CA PRO A 49 4.37 0.77 -2.82
C PRO A 49 5.43 1.13 -1.77
N PRO A 50 6.17 0.16 -1.16
CA PRO A 50 7.23 0.50 -0.23
C PRO A 50 8.38 1.32 -0.84
N LEU A 51 8.73 1.06 -2.11
CA LEU A 51 9.77 1.85 -2.81
C LEU A 51 9.34 3.31 -2.98
N LEU A 52 8.05 3.54 -3.27
CA LEU A 52 7.50 4.89 -3.45
C LEU A 52 7.27 5.64 -2.15
N LEU A 53 7.30 4.97 -1.00
CA LEU A 53 7.26 5.61 0.31
C LEU A 53 8.53 6.40 0.63
N ASP A 54 9.67 6.09 0.00
CA ASP A 54 10.94 6.77 0.24
C ASP A 54 11.31 6.77 1.73
N VAL A 55 11.36 5.58 2.32
CA VAL A 55 11.66 5.39 3.75
C VAL A 55 13.14 5.68 4.02
N GLN A 56 13.41 6.40 5.12
CA GLN A 56 14.75 6.68 5.61
C GLN A 56 14.91 6.08 7.02
N PRO A 57 16.16 5.81 7.49
CA PRO A 57 16.40 5.11 8.76
C PRO A 57 15.77 5.76 10.01
N HIS A 58 15.52 7.07 9.99
CA HIS A 58 14.93 7.80 11.10
C HIS A 58 13.39 7.92 11.05
N HIS A 59 12.75 7.41 9.98
CA HIS A 59 11.31 7.58 9.79
C HIS A 59 10.49 6.69 10.72
N LYS A 60 9.39 7.25 11.21
CA LYS A 60 8.29 6.52 11.85
C LYS A 60 7.32 6.12 10.76
N VAL A 61 7.17 4.82 10.56
CA VAL A 61 6.40 4.23 9.47
C VAL A 61 5.21 3.47 10.03
N ILE A 62 4.05 3.56 9.38
CA ILE A 62 2.92 2.67 9.66
C ILE A 62 2.42 2.00 8.38
N ASP A 63 2.22 0.68 8.46
CA ASP A 63 1.56 -0.15 7.45
C ASP A 63 0.19 -0.55 8.00
N LEU A 64 -0.89 0.03 7.44
CA LEU A 64 -2.24 -0.07 7.99
C LEU A 64 -2.96 -1.40 7.71
N CYS A 65 -2.55 -2.12 6.66
CA CYS A 65 -3.13 -3.41 6.25
C CYS A 65 -2.00 -4.39 5.89
N ALA A 66 -1.15 -4.67 6.88
CA ALA A 66 0.18 -5.22 6.71
C ALA A 66 0.24 -6.69 6.31
N ALA A 67 -0.73 -7.52 6.75
CA ALA A 67 -0.64 -8.96 6.55
C ALA A 67 -0.76 -9.36 5.06
N PRO A 68 0.01 -10.33 4.62
CA PRO A 68 0.84 -11.29 5.37
C PRO A 68 2.25 -10.81 5.76
N GLY A 69 2.66 -9.56 5.43
CA GLY A 69 3.89 -8.96 5.91
C GLY A 69 5.00 -8.76 4.88
N SER A 70 4.77 -9.02 3.60
CA SER A 70 5.82 -8.88 2.58
C SER A 70 6.25 -7.42 2.37
N LYS A 71 5.30 -6.48 2.33
CA LYS A 71 5.58 -5.04 2.25
C LYS A 71 6.20 -4.53 3.55
N THR A 72 5.67 -4.96 4.69
CA THR A 72 6.23 -4.66 6.01
C THR A 72 7.70 -5.10 6.12
N ALA A 73 8.02 -6.33 5.67
CA ALA A 73 9.39 -6.82 5.65
C ALA A 73 10.30 -5.90 4.82
N GLN A 74 9.86 -5.50 3.64
CA GLN A 74 10.59 -4.55 2.78
C GLN A 74 10.77 -3.18 3.45
N LEU A 75 9.75 -2.68 4.18
CA LEU A 75 9.86 -1.43 4.96
C LEU A 75 10.90 -1.54 6.07
N ILE A 76 10.92 -2.67 6.79
CA ILE A 76 11.92 -2.94 7.83
C ILE A 76 13.33 -3.01 7.21
N GLU A 77 13.51 -3.76 6.13
CA GLU A 77 14.79 -3.85 5.41
C GLU A 77 15.29 -2.48 4.94
N THR A 78 14.37 -1.66 4.37
CA THR A 78 14.70 -0.29 3.92
C THR A 78 15.04 0.62 5.11
N LEU A 79 14.32 0.49 6.22
CA LEU A 79 14.57 1.29 7.43
C LEU A 79 15.96 1.02 8.01
N HIS A 80 16.39 -0.25 8.00
CA HIS A 80 17.73 -0.60 8.44
C HIS A 80 18.80 -0.03 7.51
N GLY A 81 18.60 -0.09 6.17
CA GLY A 81 19.60 0.39 5.23
C GLY A 81 20.98 -0.11 5.58
N ASP A 82 21.88 0.84 5.90
CA ASP A 82 23.24 0.54 6.38
C ASP A 82 23.36 0.59 7.92
N GLU A 83 22.24 0.81 8.65
CA GLU A 83 22.22 0.96 10.11
C GLU A 83 21.77 -0.34 10.78
N ALA A 84 22.57 -0.87 11.71
CA ALA A 84 22.23 -2.06 12.48
C ALA A 84 21.00 -1.83 13.37
N ILE A 85 20.88 -0.64 13.98
CA ILE A 85 19.74 -0.23 14.81
C ILE A 85 19.34 1.18 14.37
N PRO A 86 18.36 1.32 13.47
CA PRO A 86 17.86 2.61 13.03
C PRO A 86 17.11 3.34 14.14
N ALA A 87 17.07 4.67 14.07
CA ALA A 87 16.31 5.50 14.99
C ALA A 87 14.79 5.43 14.74
N GLY A 88 14.37 5.05 13.53
CA GLY A 88 13.00 4.88 13.12
C GLY A 88 12.44 3.51 13.47
N PHE A 89 11.16 3.31 13.17
CA PHE A 89 10.47 2.03 13.39
C PHE A 89 9.25 1.88 12.47
N VAL A 90 8.77 0.63 12.34
CA VAL A 90 7.57 0.27 11.60
C VAL A 90 6.49 -0.20 12.56
N VAL A 91 5.31 0.40 12.51
CA VAL A 91 4.07 -0.17 13.08
C VAL A 91 3.35 -0.91 11.97
N ALA A 92 3.12 -2.20 12.15
CA ALA A 92 2.46 -3.06 11.19
C ALA A 92 1.11 -3.53 11.77
N ASN A 93 0.02 -3.13 11.13
CA ASN A 93 -1.33 -3.40 11.60
C ASN A 93 -2.10 -4.28 10.62
N ASP A 94 -2.93 -5.17 11.12
CA ASP A 94 -3.97 -5.83 10.33
C ASP A 94 -5.21 -6.09 11.18
N ILE A 95 -6.39 -6.07 10.55
CA ILE A 95 -7.67 -6.32 11.22
C ILE A 95 -7.87 -7.80 11.55
N ASP A 96 -7.33 -8.69 10.71
CA ASP A 96 -7.49 -10.13 10.85
C ASP A 96 -6.43 -10.72 11.78
N ASN A 97 -6.87 -11.18 12.94
CA ASN A 97 -6.00 -11.78 13.95
C ASN A 97 -5.21 -12.99 13.41
N SER A 98 -5.85 -13.86 12.62
CA SER A 98 -5.18 -15.04 12.05
C SER A 98 -4.09 -14.64 11.05
N ARG A 99 -4.32 -13.57 10.29
CA ARG A 99 -3.31 -13.01 9.39
C ARG A 99 -2.18 -12.30 10.15
N CYS A 100 -2.45 -11.74 11.33
CA CYS A 100 -1.40 -11.17 12.17
C CYS A 100 -0.37 -12.23 12.61
N TYR A 101 -0.76 -13.49 12.82
CA TYR A 101 0.23 -14.56 13.08
C TYR A 101 1.18 -14.78 11.89
N MET A 102 0.67 -14.68 10.65
CA MET A 102 1.54 -14.74 9.46
C MET A 102 2.47 -13.53 9.41
N LEU A 103 1.97 -12.34 9.72
CA LEU A 103 2.76 -11.11 9.80
C LEU A 103 3.89 -11.24 10.84
N VAL A 104 3.58 -11.72 12.05
CA VAL A 104 4.59 -12.01 13.09
C VAL A 104 5.65 -12.99 12.57
N HIS A 105 5.23 -14.07 11.93
CA HIS A 105 6.15 -15.06 11.38
C HIS A 105 7.07 -14.47 10.30
N GLN A 106 6.57 -13.57 9.47
CA GLN A 106 7.37 -12.88 8.46
C GLN A 106 8.35 -11.87 9.11
N ALA A 107 7.87 -11.04 10.01
CA ALA A 107 8.69 -10.02 10.68
C ALA A 107 9.80 -10.64 11.55
N LYS A 108 9.49 -11.73 12.26
CA LYS A 108 10.44 -12.43 13.13
C LYS A 108 11.71 -12.88 12.41
N ARG A 109 11.62 -13.24 11.12
CA ARG A 109 12.78 -13.68 10.33
C ARG A 109 13.83 -12.59 10.15
N LEU A 110 13.42 -11.33 10.20
CA LEU A 110 14.31 -10.18 10.04
C LEU A 110 15.06 -9.81 11.33
N ASN A 111 14.67 -10.39 12.47
CA ASN A 111 15.27 -10.13 13.80
C ASN A 111 15.42 -8.62 14.12
N SER A 112 14.54 -7.78 13.60
CA SER A 112 14.58 -6.35 13.82
C SER A 112 13.87 -5.97 15.12
N PRO A 113 14.48 -5.16 16.00
CA PRO A 113 13.82 -4.59 17.17
C PRO A 113 12.88 -3.42 16.79
N CYS A 114 12.95 -2.94 15.56
CA CYS A 114 12.26 -1.73 15.08
C CYS A 114 10.89 -2.04 14.44
N CYS A 115 10.19 -3.09 14.91
CA CYS A 115 8.87 -3.46 14.41
C CYS A 115 7.88 -3.69 15.55
N ILE A 116 6.73 -3.03 15.47
CA ILE A 116 5.60 -3.18 16.40
C ILE A 116 4.41 -3.72 15.61
N ILE A 117 3.83 -4.84 16.05
CA ILE A 117 2.66 -5.42 15.40
C ILE A 117 1.42 -5.13 16.23
N THR A 118 0.37 -4.64 15.56
CA THR A 118 -0.93 -4.34 16.15
C THR A 118 -2.04 -5.07 15.40
N ASN A 119 -3.13 -5.39 16.12
CA ASN A 119 -4.31 -6.00 15.55
C ASN A 119 -5.52 -5.08 15.80
N HIS A 120 -5.86 -4.26 14.82
CA HIS A 120 -6.95 -3.29 14.93
C HIS A 120 -7.56 -2.97 13.57
N ASP A 121 -8.82 -2.50 13.55
CA ASP A 121 -9.45 -1.95 12.35
C ASP A 121 -8.75 -0.63 11.95
N ALA A 122 -8.08 -0.64 10.80
CA ALA A 122 -7.35 0.51 10.29
C ALA A 122 -8.24 1.74 10.06
N SER A 123 -9.54 1.55 9.76
CA SER A 123 -10.48 2.67 9.54
C SER A 123 -10.82 3.43 10.83
N ASN A 124 -10.60 2.81 11.99
CA ASN A 124 -10.86 3.34 13.33
C ASN A 124 -9.61 3.28 14.23
N MET A 125 -8.41 3.17 13.65
CA MET A 125 -7.16 3.10 14.39
C MET A 125 -7.08 4.23 15.43
N PRO A 126 -6.82 3.95 16.72
CA PRO A 126 -6.65 5.00 17.73
C PRO A 126 -5.38 5.81 17.46
N ASN A 127 -5.28 6.97 18.12
CA ASN A 127 -4.01 7.70 18.13
C ASN A 127 -3.01 6.95 19.00
N PHE A 128 -1.81 6.79 18.50
CA PHE A 128 -0.67 6.37 19.30
C PHE A 128 -0.23 7.53 20.16
N MET A 129 -0.18 7.35 21.47
CA MET A 129 0.19 8.42 22.40
C MET A 129 1.63 8.18 22.87
N VAL A 130 2.44 9.20 22.78
CA VAL A 130 3.83 9.19 23.28
C VAL A 130 4.01 10.29 24.31
N ARG A 131 4.86 10.03 25.29
CA ARG A 131 5.22 11.03 26.28
C ARG A 131 6.27 11.97 25.67
N GLY A 132 5.97 13.26 25.65
CA GLY A 132 6.94 14.29 25.26
C GLY A 132 7.94 14.60 26.38
N ASP A 133 8.93 15.43 26.08
CA ASP A 133 9.95 15.88 27.03
C ASP A 133 9.34 16.65 28.22
N ASP A 134 8.17 17.25 28.03
CA ASP A 134 7.37 17.94 29.02
C ASP A 134 6.45 17.01 29.82
N GLU A 135 6.67 15.70 29.73
CA GLU A 135 5.84 14.62 30.31
C GLU A 135 4.39 14.58 29.85
N THR A 136 3.96 15.47 28.98
CA THR A 136 2.60 15.43 28.42
C THR A 136 2.46 14.33 27.37
N LEU A 137 1.27 13.72 27.31
CA LEU A 137 0.94 12.76 26.27
C LEU A 137 0.57 13.51 24.98
N LYS A 138 1.30 13.23 23.91
CA LYS A 138 1.05 13.81 22.59
C LYS A 138 0.76 12.71 21.56
N PRO A 139 -0.15 12.96 20.60
CA PRO A 139 -0.37 12.00 19.52
C PRO A 139 0.88 11.87 18.65
N LEU A 140 1.34 10.63 18.50
CA LEU A 140 2.40 10.28 17.55
C LEU A 140 1.88 10.47 16.13
N LYS A 141 2.68 11.12 15.30
CA LYS A 141 2.48 11.22 13.86
C LYS A 141 3.56 10.43 13.12
N PHE A 142 3.18 9.85 11.99
CA PHE A 142 4.06 9.02 11.18
C PHE A 142 4.58 9.82 9.98
N ASP A 143 5.86 9.65 9.68
CA ASP A 143 6.50 10.30 8.53
C ASP A 143 6.09 9.62 7.22
N ARG A 144 5.79 8.30 7.30
CA ARG A 144 5.43 7.46 6.18
C ARG A 144 4.24 6.58 6.53
N VAL A 145 3.24 6.54 5.66
CA VAL A 145 2.03 5.71 5.83
C VAL A 145 1.81 4.86 4.59
N LEU A 146 1.69 3.56 4.77
CA LEU A 146 1.29 2.62 3.73
C LEU A 146 -0.18 2.23 3.92
N CYS A 147 -0.99 2.45 2.90
CA CYS A 147 -2.38 2.03 2.80
C CYS A 147 -2.53 1.02 1.65
N ASP A 148 -2.01 -0.20 1.80
CA ASP A 148 -2.26 -1.31 0.87
C ASP A 148 -3.59 -1.97 1.25
N VAL A 149 -4.67 -1.34 0.82
CA VAL A 149 -6.01 -1.60 1.35
C VAL A 149 -6.63 -2.91 0.82
N PRO A 150 -7.56 -3.53 1.58
CA PRO A 150 -8.33 -4.66 1.08
C PRO A 150 -9.11 -4.26 -0.18
N CYS A 151 -9.09 -5.12 -1.20
CA CYS A 151 -9.71 -4.88 -2.50
C CYS A 151 -10.24 -6.17 -3.11
N THR A 152 -10.95 -6.08 -4.25
CA THR A 152 -11.49 -7.24 -4.97
C THR A 152 -10.42 -8.14 -5.59
N GLY A 153 -9.20 -7.62 -5.78
CA GLY A 153 -8.04 -8.40 -6.17
C GLY A 153 -8.03 -8.87 -7.62
N ASP A 154 -8.84 -8.29 -8.50
CA ASP A 154 -8.93 -8.66 -9.91
C ASP A 154 -7.62 -8.48 -10.70
N GLY A 155 -6.70 -7.67 -10.23
CA GLY A 155 -5.32 -7.60 -10.74
C GLY A 155 -4.50 -8.88 -10.50
N THR A 156 -4.96 -9.78 -9.63
CA THR A 156 -4.27 -11.04 -9.31
C THR A 156 -4.83 -12.27 -10.01
N LEU A 157 -5.70 -12.11 -11.00
CA LEU A 157 -6.37 -13.18 -11.76
C LEU A 157 -5.41 -14.25 -12.30
N ARG A 158 -4.20 -13.86 -12.71
CA ARG A 158 -3.17 -14.81 -13.18
C ARG A 158 -2.67 -15.76 -12.10
N LYS A 159 -2.67 -15.31 -10.85
CA LYS A 159 -2.21 -16.05 -9.68
C LYS A 159 -3.36 -16.79 -8.98
N ASN A 160 -4.52 -16.15 -8.92
CA ASN A 160 -5.71 -16.57 -8.20
C ASN A 160 -6.87 -16.81 -9.19
N ALA A 161 -6.89 -17.98 -9.82
CA ALA A 161 -7.92 -18.33 -10.81
C ALA A 161 -9.36 -18.26 -10.25
N ASP A 162 -9.53 -18.50 -8.94
CA ASP A 162 -10.82 -18.43 -8.25
C ASP A 162 -11.51 -17.06 -8.38
N ILE A 163 -10.75 -15.99 -8.57
CA ILE A 163 -11.30 -14.63 -8.72
C ILE A 163 -12.18 -14.54 -9.96
N TRP A 164 -11.87 -15.26 -11.04
CA TRP A 164 -12.69 -15.29 -12.24
C TRP A 164 -14.14 -15.71 -11.97
N ALA A 165 -14.34 -16.61 -11.01
CA ALA A 165 -15.67 -17.08 -10.65
C ALA A 165 -16.33 -16.26 -9.54
N LYS A 166 -15.55 -15.63 -8.67
CA LYS A 166 -16.03 -14.97 -7.44
C LYS A 166 -16.18 -13.46 -7.57
N TRP A 167 -15.46 -12.84 -8.51
CA TRP A 167 -15.49 -11.38 -8.66
C TRP A 167 -16.86 -10.89 -9.14
N ASN A 168 -17.34 -9.81 -8.51
CA ASN A 168 -18.52 -9.08 -8.95
C ASN A 168 -18.42 -7.60 -8.57
N PRO A 169 -19.13 -6.69 -9.30
CA PRO A 169 -19.06 -5.25 -9.05
C PRO A 169 -19.56 -4.84 -7.65
N GLY A 170 -20.50 -5.58 -7.07
CA GLY A 170 -21.05 -5.27 -5.75
C GLY A 170 -20.00 -5.35 -4.64
N HIS A 171 -19.02 -6.26 -4.75
CA HIS A 171 -17.91 -6.32 -3.80
C HIS A 171 -17.07 -5.04 -3.84
N ALA A 172 -16.75 -4.53 -5.03
CA ALA A 172 -16.00 -3.30 -5.20
C ALA A 172 -16.73 -2.09 -4.59
N ASN A 173 -18.05 -1.98 -4.85
CA ASN A 173 -18.88 -0.93 -4.29
C ASN A 173 -18.88 -0.94 -2.75
N ASN A 174 -18.98 -2.13 -2.15
CA ASN A 174 -18.93 -2.31 -0.69
C ASN A 174 -17.56 -1.93 -0.10
N LEU A 175 -16.48 -2.25 -0.81
CA LEU A 175 -15.12 -1.97 -0.35
C LEU A 175 -14.74 -0.49 -0.49
N HIS A 176 -15.29 0.25 -1.45
CA HIS A 176 -15.00 1.68 -1.66
C HIS A 176 -15.09 2.50 -0.35
N GLY A 177 -16.17 2.31 0.42
CA GLY A 177 -16.36 3.04 1.67
C GLY A 177 -15.32 2.68 2.76
N VAL A 178 -14.88 1.43 2.80
CA VAL A 178 -13.83 0.96 3.71
C VAL A 178 -12.48 1.54 3.29
N GLN A 179 -12.14 1.44 2.01
CA GLN A 179 -10.91 1.95 1.43
C GLN A 179 -10.76 3.45 1.67
N TYR A 180 -11.84 4.21 1.45
CA TYR A 180 -11.87 5.64 1.75
C TYR A 180 -11.61 5.93 3.24
N ARG A 181 -12.24 5.20 4.17
CA ARG A 181 -12.05 5.42 5.62
C ARG A 181 -10.62 5.07 6.06
N VAL A 182 -10.04 3.98 5.54
CA VAL A 182 -8.65 3.60 5.83
C VAL A 182 -7.70 4.68 5.32
N LEU A 183 -7.87 5.16 4.07
CA LEU A 183 -7.07 6.24 3.52
C LEU A 183 -7.19 7.52 4.35
N LYS A 184 -8.42 7.91 4.72
CA LYS A 184 -8.68 9.07 5.57
C LYS A 184 -7.95 8.95 6.91
N ARG A 185 -8.05 7.78 7.57
CA ARG A 185 -7.39 7.54 8.84
C ARG A 185 -5.87 7.55 8.70
N GLY A 186 -5.33 6.99 7.63
CA GLY A 186 -3.91 7.08 7.31
C GLY A 186 -3.41 8.52 7.20
N LEU A 187 -4.17 9.40 6.54
CA LEU A 187 -3.86 10.82 6.45
C LEU A 187 -3.95 11.55 7.79
N GLU A 188 -4.91 11.18 8.64
CA GLU A 188 -5.01 11.73 9.99
C GLU A 188 -3.82 11.33 10.89
N LEU A 189 -3.21 10.18 10.65
CA LEU A 189 -2.01 9.71 11.35
C LEU A 189 -0.72 10.28 10.78
N LEU A 190 -0.75 10.79 9.55
CA LEU A 190 0.41 11.33 8.83
C LEU A 190 0.89 12.64 9.45
N ALA A 191 2.20 12.84 9.50
CA ALA A 191 2.83 14.11 9.84
C ALA A 191 2.69 15.11 8.69
N VAL A 192 2.76 16.41 9.01
CA VAL A 192 2.85 17.45 7.99
C VAL A 192 4.15 17.28 7.20
N GLY A 193 4.07 17.32 5.87
CA GLY A 193 5.19 16.99 4.99
C GLY A 193 5.46 15.50 4.85
N GLY A 194 4.73 14.64 5.59
CA GLY A 194 4.83 13.20 5.48
C GLY A 194 4.25 12.69 4.15
N ARG A 195 4.62 11.45 3.78
CA ARG A 195 4.22 10.80 2.54
C ARG A 195 3.36 9.58 2.83
N LEU A 196 2.23 9.47 2.12
CA LEU A 196 1.35 8.32 2.16
C LEU A 196 1.30 7.66 0.77
N VAL A 197 1.38 6.34 0.75
CA VAL A 197 1.14 5.54 -0.45
C VAL A 197 -0.15 4.75 -0.25
N TYR A 198 -1.10 4.96 -1.18
CA TYR A 198 -2.30 4.17 -1.32
C TYR A 198 -2.12 3.17 -2.45
N SER A 199 -2.44 1.90 -2.22
CA SER A 199 -2.32 0.86 -3.24
C SER A 199 -3.40 -0.20 -3.13
N THR A 200 -3.69 -0.84 -4.27
CA THR A 200 -4.58 -2.00 -4.38
C THR A 200 -4.06 -2.98 -5.44
N CYS A 201 -4.39 -4.24 -5.31
CA CYS A 201 -4.27 -5.21 -6.40
C CYS A 201 -5.57 -5.32 -7.22
N SER A 202 -6.39 -4.25 -7.25
CA SER A 202 -7.57 -4.13 -8.10
C SER A 202 -7.28 -3.28 -9.34
N LEU A 203 -7.93 -3.60 -10.45
CA LEU A 203 -7.94 -2.79 -11.67
C LEU A 203 -9.19 -1.91 -11.77
N ASN A 204 -10.13 -2.05 -10.83
CA ASN A 204 -11.40 -1.33 -10.82
C ASN A 204 -11.22 0.13 -10.39
N PRO A 205 -11.58 1.12 -11.22
CA PRO A 205 -11.44 2.53 -10.86
C PRO A 205 -12.30 2.95 -9.64
N VAL A 206 -13.36 2.23 -9.31
CA VAL A 206 -14.18 2.50 -8.11
C VAL A 206 -13.38 2.29 -6.82
N GLU A 207 -12.44 1.34 -6.82
CA GLU A 207 -11.54 1.04 -5.70
C GLU A 207 -10.24 1.85 -5.73
N ASN A 208 -9.98 2.53 -6.83
CA ASN A 208 -8.72 3.20 -7.14
C ASN A 208 -8.92 4.71 -7.26
N GLU A 209 -9.04 5.23 -8.48
CA GLU A 209 -9.15 6.66 -8.75
C GLU A 209 -10.33 7.32 -8.05
N ALA A 210 -11.48 6.65 -7.94
CA ALA A 210 -12.65 7.19 -7.26
C ALA A 210 -12.38 7.44 -5.76
N VAL A 211 -11.61 6.57 -5.11
CA VAL A 211 -11.20 6.76 -3.71
C VAL A 211 -10.27 7.95 -3.56
N ILE A 212 -9.29 8.07 -4.45
CA ILE A 212 -8.33 9.18 -4.45
C ILE A 212 -9.02 10.50 -4.76
N GLN A 213 -9.87 10.55 -5.79
CA GLN A 213 -10.63 11.75 -6.17
C GLN A 213 -11.49 12.25 -5.01
N ARG A 214 -12.25 11.35 -4.38
CA ARG A 214 -13.06 11.68 -3.22
C ARG A 214 -12.23 12.24 -2.07
N MET A 215 -11.07 11.66 -1.80
CA MET A 215 -10.17 12.15 -0.76
C MET A 215 -9.63 13.54 -1.08
N LEU A 216 -9.24 13.80 -2.32
CA LEU A 216 -8.75 15.12 -2.76
C LEU A 216 -9.84 16.20 -2.66
N LEU A 217 -11.09 15.85 -2.98
CA LEU A 217 -12.26 16.73 -2.80
C LEU A 217 -12.45 17.11 -1.32
N ASP A 218 -12.48 16.10 -0.44
CA ASP A 218 -12.71 16.30 0.99
C ASP A 218 -11.55 17.04 1.67
N ALA A 219 -10.34 16.89 1.15
CA ALA A 219 -9.12 17.55 1.66
C ALA A 219 -9.02 19.03 1.29
N LYS A 220 -9.84 19.54 0.36
CA LYS A 220 -9.92 20.97 0.00
C LYS A 220 -8.57 21.65 -0.26
N GLY A 221 -7.66 20.93 -0.94
CA GLY A 221 -6.34 21.47 -1.33
C GLY A 221 -5.22 21.29 -0.29
N THR A 222 -5.49 20.66 0.86
CA THR A 222 -4.47 20.34 1.87
C THR A 222 -3.63 19.11 1.51
N LEU A 223 -4.05 18.33 0.51
CA LEU A 223 -3.32 17.20 -0.04
C LEU A 223 -2.80 17.50 -1.42
N GLU A 224 -1.69 16.88 -1.75
CA GLU A 224 -1.11 16.87 -3.09
C GLU A 224 -0.86 15.44 -3.55
N LEU A 225 -1.30 15.15 -4.78
CA LEU A 225 -0.96 13.92 -5.48
C LEU A 225 0.38 14.13 -6.19
N ILE A 226 1.38 13.32 -5.82
CA ILE A 226 2.75 13.44 -6.31
C ILE A 226 2.92 12.60 -7.56
N ASP A 227 3.54 13.19 -8.58
CA ASP A 227 4.04 12.44 -9.73
C ASP A 227 5.32 11.69 -9.34
N VAL A 228 5.30 10.38 -9.48
CA VAL A 228 6.43 9.50 -9.17
C VAL A 228 6.89 8.71 -10.40
N SER A 229 6.53 9.18 -11.58
CA SER A 229 6.87 8.56 -12.86
C SER A 229 8.36 8.31 -13.04
N ASP A 230 9.19 9.25 -12.60
CA ASP A 230 10.66 9.18 -12.70
C ASP A 230 11.31 8.30 -11.62
N SER A 231 10.56 7.93 -10.57
CA SER A 231 11.12 7.19 -9.44
C SER A 231 11.41 5.72 -9.74
N LEU A 232 10.74 5.13 -10.74
CA LEU A 232 10.83 3.71 -11.06
C LEU A 232 11.25 3.52 -12.53
N LYS A 233 12.49 3.85 -12.85
CA LYS A 233 13.04 3.70 -14.21
C LYS A 233 12.91 2.26 -14.70
N GLY A 234 12.37 2.10 -15.92
CA GLY A 234 12.16 0.80 -16.57
C GLY A 234 10.87 0.07 -16.16
N LEU A 235 10.08 0.58 -15.24
CA LEU A 235 8.73 0.07 -14.98
C LEU A 235 7.79 0.49 -16.10
N LYS A 236 7.12 -0.50 -16.71
CA LYS A 236 6.02 -0.23 -17.64
C LYS A 236 4.74 -0.04 -16.84
N TYR A 237 4.14 1.12 -16.95
CA TYR A 237 2.88 1.47 -16.30
C TYR A 237 2.05 2.37 -17.22
N ARG A 238 0.79 2.57 -16.83
CA ARG A 238 -0.12 3.53 -17.47
C ARG A 238 -0.54 4.58 -16.43
N PRO A 239 -0.84 5.81 -16.86
CA PRO A 239 -1.37 6.83 -15.97
C PRO A 239 -2.73 6.41 -15.43
N GLY A 240 -3.12 6.99 -14.29
CA GLY A 240 -4.45 6.84 -13.74
C GLY A 240 -5.54 7.33 -14.68
N LEU A 241 -6.71 6.74 -14.56
CA LEU A 241 -7.89 7.11 -15.36
C LEU A 241 -8.44 8.46 -14.88
N GLN A 242 -8.75 9.33 -15.83
CA GLN A 242 -9.43 10.60 -15.55
C GLN A 242 -10.96 10.47 -15.65
N GLN A 243 -11.42 9.45 -16.36
CA GLN A 243 -12.85 9.19 -16.57
C GLN A 243 -13.11 7.68 -16.57
N TRP A 244 -14.25 7.28 -16.03
CA TRP A 244 -14.75 5.89 -16.09
C TRP A 244 -16.29 5.90 -16.14
N LYS A 245 -16.86 4.79 -16.56
CA LYS A 245 -18.32 4.62 -16.59
C LYS A 245 -18.80 3.90 -15.34
N ALA A 246 -19.85 4.40 -14.72
CA ALA A 246 -20.62 3.65 -13.75
C ALA A 246 -21.41 2.53 -14.48
N VAL A 247 -21.41 1.34 -13.89
CA VAL A 247 -22.13 0.17 -14.44
C VAL A 247 -23.32 -0.26 -13.59
N SER A 248 -23.54 0.38 -12.45
CA SER A 248 -24.69 0.15 -11.57
C SER A 248 -25.11 1.46 -10.89
N LYS A 249 -26.35 1.50 -10.35
CA LYS A 249 -26.84 2.65 -9.58
C LYS A 249 -25.97 2.95 -8.36
N GLU A 250 -25.40 1.92 -7.72
CA GLU A 250 -24.50 2.07 -6.59
C GLU A 250 -23.18 2.73 -7.02
N GLN A 251 -22.66 2.36 -8.20
CA GLN A 251 -21.47 3.01 -8.77
C GLN A 251 -21.76 4.44 -9.22
N GLU A 252 -22.92 4.70 -9.78
CA GLU A 252 -23.37 6.08 -10.08
C GLU A 252 -23.40 6.93 -8.81
N ALA A 253 -23.97 6.43 -7.72
CA ALA A 253 -23.99 7.14 -6.43
C ALA A 253 -22.58 7.37 -5.85
N ILE A 254 -21.63 6.46 -6.08
CA ILE A 254 -20.22 6.66 -5.72
C ILE A 254 -19.61 7.74 -6.60
N PHE A 255 -19.84 7.68 -7.91
CA PHE A 255 -19.37 8.66 -8.87
C PHE A 255 -19.91 10.07 -8.56
N GLU A 256 -21.20 10.22 -8.32
CA GLU A 256 -21.81 11.48 -7.93
C GLU A 256 -21.21 12.07 -6.65
N LYS A 257 -20.82 11.22 -5.70
CA LYS A 257 -20.13 11.67 -4.48
C LYS A 257 -18.67 12.06 -4.72
N THR A 258 -18.05 11.58 -5.79
CA THR A 258 -16.65 11.88 -6.13
C THR A 258 -16.50 13.04 -7.10
N VAL A 259 -17.57 13.38 -7.82
CA VAL A 259 -17.60 14.53 -8.76
C VAL A 259 -18.45 15.63 -8.16
N THR A 260 -17.90 16.82 -8.02
CA THR A 260 -18.67 17.99 -7.58
C THR A 260 -19.50 18.52 -8.76
N PRO A 261 -20.84 18.59 -8.67
CA PRO A 261 -21.64 19.22 -9.71
C PRO A 261 -21.19 20.66 -9.97
N GLY A 262 -20.82 20.98 -11.18
CA GLY A 262 -20.50 22.33 -11.60
C GLY A 262 -19.01 22.70 -11.74
N ASP A 263 -18.08 21.80 -11.47
CA ASP A 263 -16.64 22.04 -11.62
C ASP A 263 -16.05 21.18 -12.77
N ASP A 264 -16.55 21.34 -13.99
CA ASP A 264 -16.16 20.58 -15.19
C ASP A 264 -14.68 20.74 -15.60
N ASN A 265 -13.94 21.65 -14.93
CA ASN A 265 -12.54 21.96 -15.25
C ASN A 265 -11.54 21.69 -14.12
N LYS A 266 -11.92 21.07 -13.02
CA LYS A 266 -11.00 20.79 -11.92
C LYS A 266 -10.25 19.49 -12.19
N SER A 267 -9.06 19.59 -12.75
CA SER A 267 -8.14 18.46 -12.82
C SER A 267 -7.68 18.09 -11.40
N PHE A 268 -7.96 16.86 -10.99
CA PHE A 268 -7.46 16.29 -9.72
C PHE A 268 -6.04 15.74 -9.85
N GLY A 269 -5.46 15.75 -11.07
CA GLY A 269 -4.14 15.20 -11.33
C GLY A 269 -4.10 13.67 -11.24
N LEU A 270 -5.23 12.98 -11.48
CA LEU A 270 -5.33 11.52 -11.36
C LEU A 270 -4.40 10.79 -12.34
N GLU A 271 -3.95 11.45 -13.40
CA GLU A 271 -2.92 10.94 -14.32
C GLU A 271 -1.58 10.66 -13.62
N LYS A 272 -1.33 11.26 -12.46
CA LYS A 272 -0.14 11.00 -11.63
C LYS A 272 -0.22 9.65 -10.89
N CYS A 273 -1.39 9.03 -10.82
CA CYS A 273 -1.53 7.67 -10.33
C CYS A 273 -0.90 6.69 -11.32
N ILE A 274 -0.43 5.56 -10.79
CA ILE A 274 0.22 4.50 -11.56
C ILE A 274 -0.71 3.30 -11.65
N ARG A 275 -0.97 2.84 -12.88
CA ARG A 275 -1.64 1.58 -13.18
C ARG A 275 -0.67 0.60 -13.82
N ILE A 276 -0.47 -0.53 -13.19
CA ILE A 276 0.36 -1.61 -13.72
C ILE A 276 -0.58 -2.68 -14.23
N LEU A 277 -0.45 -3.00 -15.50
CA LEU A 277 -1.30 -3.99 -16.16
C LEU A 277 -0.50 -5.26 -16.47
N PRO A 278 -1.08 -6.45 -16.27
CA PRO A 278 -0.37 -7.72 -16.47
C PRO A 278 0.27 -7.88 -17.84
N GLN A 279 -0.37 -7.39 -18.89
CA GLN A 279 0.09 -7.52 -20.27
C GLN A 279 1.28 -6.61 -20.60
N ASP A 280 1.50 -5.53 -19.84
CA ASP A 280 2.56 -4.56 -20.16
C ASP A 280 3.94 -5.02 -19.66
N GLY A 281 4.00 -5.79 -18.56
CA GLY A 281 5.27 -6.18 -17.92
C GLY A 281 5.35 -7.63 -17.48
N ASN A 282 4.41 -8.50 -17.88
CA ASN A 282 4.31 -9.90 -17.43
C ASN A 282 4.24 -10.03 -15.89
N THR A 283 3.53 -9.12 -15.25
CA THR A 283 3.38 -9.03 -13.78
C THR A 283 1.92 -9.24 -13.37
N GLY A 284 1.61 -9.12 -12.08
CA GLY A 284 0.25 -8.89 -11.61
C GLY A 284 -0.25 -7.50 -12.00
N GLY A 285 -1.56 -7.26 -11.86
CA GLY A 285 -2.17 -5.94 -11.97
C GLY A 285 -2.08 -5.20 -10.63
N PHE A 286 -1.86 -3.89 -10.67
CA PHE A 286 -1.72 -3.09 -9.46
C PHE A 286 -2.08 -1.62 -9.70
N PHE A 287 -2.52 -0.94 -8.65
CA PHE A 287 -2.73 0.50 -8.64
C PHE A 287 -1.95 1.13 -7.50
N VAL A 288 -1.32 2.28 -7.75
CA VAL A 288 -0.59 3.04 -6.74
C VAL A 288 -0.82 4.53 -6.91
N SER A 289 -0.99 5.23 -5.81
CA SER A 289 -0.95 6.69 -5.74
C SER A 289 -0.13 7.17 -4.54
N VAL A 290 0.54 8.31 -4.69
CA VAL A 290 1.38 8.90 -3.65
C VAL A 290 0.82 10.26 -3.27
N LEU A 291 0.51 10.43 -1.98
CA LEU A 291 -0.07 11.64 -1.41
C LEU A 291 0.89 12.27 -0.40
N VAL A 292 0.96 13.59 -0.41
CA VAL A 292 1.71 14.38 0.59
C VAL A 292 0.77 15.36 1.26
N GLN A 293 0.90 15.50 2.56
CA GLN A 293 0.13 16.45 3.35
C GLN A 293 0.86 17.78 3.44
N LYS A 294 0.25 18.85 2.91
CA LYS A 294 0.85 20.20 2.87
C LYS A 294 0.62 21.00 4.16
N ILE A 295 -0.55 20.84 4.78
CA ILE A 295 -0.98 21.56 5.99
C ILE A 295 -1.73 20.58 6.88
N HIS A 296 -1.77 20.80 8.19
CA HIS A 296 -2.62 20.00 9.08
C HIS A 296 -4.07 20.05 8.58
N ALA A 297 -4.49 18.98 7.94
CA ALA A 297 -5.83 18.85 7.42
C ALA A 297 -6.81 18.64 8.57
N SER A 298 -7.66 19.61 8.81
CA SER A 298 -8.97 19.34 9.39
C SER A 298 -9.83 18.68 8.31
N VAL A 299 -9.61 17.42 8.03
CA VAL A 299 -10.44 16.66 7.08
C VAL A 299 -11.78 16.42 7.76
N GLY A 300 -12.74 17.33 7.50
CA GLY A 300 -14.13 17.21 7.93
C GLY A 300 -14.33 17.05 9.44
N GLY A 301 -14.29 18.14 10.15
CA GLY A 301 -15.05 18.41 11.38
C GLY A 301 -15.07 17.35 12.49
N ARG A 302 -13.93 16.76 12.88
CA ARG A 302 -13.75 16.21 14.22
C ARG A 302 -12.42 16.73 14.78
N ILE A 303 -12.53 17.79 15.57
CA ILE A 303 -11.49 18.16 16.52
C ILE A 303 -11.32 16.94 17.42
N ALA A 304 -10.08 16.42 17.47
CA ALA A 304 -9.74 15.39 18.43
C ALA A 304 -10.08 15.90 19.85
N ARG A 305 -11.02 15.24 20.52
CA ARG A 305 -11.13 15.27 21.97
C ARG A 305 -10.22 14.21 22.56
#